data_4af33b710fc188e73a358e25966e8be6
#
_entry.id   4af33b710fc188e73a358e25966e8be6
#
_cell.length_a   1.000
_cell.length_b   1.000
_cell.length_c   1.000
_cell.angle_alpha   90.00
_cell.angle_beta   90.00
_cell.angle_gamma   90.00
#
_symmetry.space_group_name_H-M   'P 1'
#
loop_
_entity.id
_entity.type
_entity.pdbx_description
1 polymer ?
#
loop_
_entity_poly.entity_id
_entity_poly.type
_entity_poly.pdbx_seq_one_letter_code
_entity_poly.pdbx_strand_id
1 'polypeptide(L)'
;SANLGTSMQKNDWYKLWNQVSQLAAPDVKSLSNNASILSGTESVNAKEKQSVFGMLSLGYHGLFVDGTFRNDWSSSLPKANNSYFYASGSASAVLTEIFPKLKSKTFSFAKLRGSIARVGNDAGFDRLINSYSYGGLFRNDMAWFQGDAVRKNPNLKPETTISKEIGAEVRLLDGRL
;
A
#
# COMPACT_ATOMS: atom_id res chain seq x y z
N SER A 1 17.97 -18.48 -10.25
CA SER A 1 17.49 -17.36 -11.06
C SER A 1 17.72 -16.05 -10.36
N ALA A 2 17.91 -14.96 -11.12
CA ALA A 2 18.00 -13.60 -10.60
C ALA A 2 17.22 -12.68 -11.52
N ASN A 3 16.46 -11.75 -10.93
CA ASN A 3 15.66 -10.76 -11.64
C ASN A 3 15.90 -9.39 -11.04
N LEU A 4 15.94 -8.37 -11.89
CA LEU A 4 16.00 -6.96 -11.51
C LEU A 4 14.97 -6.19 -12.33
N GLY A 5 14.27 -5.26 -11.71
CA GLY A 5 13.23 -4.48 -12.37
C GLY A 5 13.05 -3.10 -11.77
N THR A 6 12.39 -2.26 -12.54
CA THR A 6 11.95 -0.93 -12.11
C THR A 6 10.47 -0.78 -12.38
N SER A 7 9.80 0.05 -11.61
CA SER A 7 8.40 0.41 -11.86
C SER A 7 8.16 1.89 -11.55
N MET A 8 7.24 2.49 -12.30
CA MET A 8 6.72 3.83 -12.04
C MET A 8 5.21 3.76 -12.01
N GLN A 9 4.62 4.33 -10.98
CA GLN A 9 3.18 4.40 -10.80
C GLN A 9 2.80 5.85 -10.58
N LYS A 10 1.85 6.33 -11.36
CA LYS A 10 1.22 7.64 -11.20
C LYS A 10 -0.28 7.46 -11.03
N ASN A 11 -0.82 8.06 -9.99
CA ASN A 11 -2.24 8.02 -9.70
C ASN A 11 -2.72 9.47 -9.58
N ASP A 12 -3.68 9.84 -10.41
CA ASP A 12 -4.33 11.14 -10.41
C ASP A 12 -5.80 10.93 -10.05
N TRP A 13 -6.29 11.68 -9.06
CA TRP A 13 -7.70 11.67 -8.67
C TRP A 13 -8.29 13.05 -8.83
N TYR A 14 -9.41 13.09 -9.51
CA TYR A 14 -10.25 14.26 -9.66
C TYR A 14 -11.60 14.01 -8.98
N LYS A 15 -11.99 14.87 -8.10
CA LYS A 15 -13.30 14.85 -7.45
C LYS A 15 -13.99 16.18 -7.63
N LEU A 16 -15.17 16.14 -8.24
CA LEU A 16 -16.10 17.25 -8.31
C LEU A 16 -17.32 16.93 -7.43
N TRP A 17 -17.62 17.79 -6.49
CA TRP A 17 -18.80 17.68 -5.64
C TRP A 17 -19.64 18.93 -5.79
N ASN A 18 -20.92 18.78 -6.08
CA ASN A 18 -21.86 19.86 -6.21
C ASN A 18 -23.07 19.63 -5.30
N GLN A 19 -23.58 20.69 -4.70
CA GLN A 19 -24.72 20.64 -3.82
C GLN A 19 -25.76 21.66 -4.22
N VAL A 20 -27.00 21.23 -4.29
CA VAL A 20 -28.20 22.08 -4.36
C VAL A 20 -28.79 22.14 -2.94
N SER A 21 -28.81 23.31 -2.34
CA SER A 21 -29.36 23.50 -0.99
C SER A 21 -30.89 23.66 -0.98
N GLN A 22 -31.48 24.12 -2.09
CA GLN A 22 -32.90 24.28 -2.23
C GLN A 22 -33.34 23.98 -3.65
N LEU A 23 -34.35 23.11 -3.80
CA LEU A 23 -34.97 22.80 -5.08
C LEU A 23 -35.98 23.87 -5.49
N ALA A 24 -35.98 24.24 -6.77
CA ALA A 24 -36.97 25.17 -7.34
C ALA A 24 -38.33 24.48 -7.49
N ALA A 25 -38.36 23.22 -7.88
CA ALA A 25 -39.55 22.39 -7.95
C ALA A 25 -39.38 21.17 -7.02
N PRO A 26 -40.37 20.92 -6.11
CA PRO A 26 -40.36 19.72 -5.29
C PRO A 26 -40.27 18.45 -6.15
N ASP A 27 -39.63 17.41 -5.63
CA ASP A 27 -39.53 16.08 -6.22
C ASP A 27 -38.69 15.93 -7.51
N VAL A 28 -38.20 17.02 -8.10
CA VAL A 28 -37.27 16.98 -9.25
C VAL A 28 -35.83 16.98 -8.74
N LYS A 29 -35.20 15.81 -8.63
CA LYS A 29 -33.80 15.64 -8.14
C LYS A 29 -32.80 15.86 -9.28
N SER A 30 -32.51 17.13 -9.57
CA SER A 30 -31.51 17.53 -10.58
C SER A 30 -30.69 18.72 -10.10
N LEU A 31 -29.41 18.78 -10.48
CA LEU A 31 -28.54 19.93 -10.20
C LEU A 31 -29.04 21.21 -10.90
N SER A 32 -29.74 21.08 -12.02
CA SER A 32 -30.36 22.21 -12.75
C SER A 32 -31.62 22.77 -12.07
N ASN A 33 -32.23 21.97 -11.17
CA ASN A 33 -33.43 22.38 -10.40
C ASN A 33 -33.02 23.06 -9.09
N ASN A 34 -32.28 24.13 -9.16
CA ASN A 34 -31.82 24.90 -8.01
C ASN A 34 -32.57 26.23 -7.88
N ALA A 35 -33.03 26.56 -6.69
CA ALA A 35 -33.56 27.86 -6.31
C ALA A 35 -32.52 28.75 -5.62
N SER A 36 -31.31 28.24 -5.41
CA SER A 36 -30.21 28.92 -4.74
C SER A 36 -28.92 28.81 -5.57
N ILE A 37 -27.87 29.51 -5.19
CA ILE A 37 -26.58 29.41 -5.82
C ILE A 37 -26.07 27.97 -5.66
N LEU A 38 -25.68 27.34 -6.78
CA LEU A 38 -25.03 26.03 -6.78
C LEU A 38 -23.69 26.14 -6.05
N SER A 39 -23.51 25.35 -5.01
CA SER A 39 -22.24 25.24 -4.28
C SER A 39 -21.49 24.00 -4.74
N GLY A 40 -20.22 24.15 -5.05
CA GLY A 40 -19.39 23.04 -5.49
C GLY A 40 -17.98 23.07 -4.92
N THR A 41 -17.37 21.92 -4.85
CA THR A 41 -15.96 21.77 -4.46
C THR A 41 -15.26 20.88 -5.47
N GLU A 42 -14.11 21.34 -5.93
CA GLU A 42 -13.20 20.60 -6.78
C GLU A 42 -11.98 20.18 -5.96
N SER A 43 -11.55 18.94 -6.10
CA SER A 43 -10.34 18.43 -5.46
C SER A 43 -9.55 17.61 -6.45
N VAL A 44 -8.28 17.96 -6.61
CA VAL A 44 -7.32 17.24 -7.45
C VAL A 44 -6.21 16.72 -6.57
N ASN A 45 -5.98 15.44 -6.63
CA ASN A 45 -4.90 14.78 -5.90
C ASN A 45 -4.05 13.98 -6.87
N ALA A 46 -2.73 14.07 -6.74
CA ALA A 46 -1.78 13.32 -7.53
C ALA A 46 -0.77 12.62 -6.62
N LYS A 47 -0.42 11.40 -6.97
CA LYS A 47 0.61 10.62 -6.27
C LYS A 47 1.48 9.89 -7.28
N GLU A 48 2.78 10.02 -7.11
CA GLU A 48 3.78 9.31 -7.90
C GLU A 48 4.63 8.42 -7.00
N LYS A 49 4.93 7.22 -7.47
CA LYS A 49 5.82 6.28 -6.82
C LYS A 49 6.73 5.64 -7.86
N GLN A 50 8.03 5.71 -7.61
CA GLN A 50 9.06 5.04 -8.40
C GLN A 50 9.68 3.94 -7.56
N SER A 51 10.10 2.86 -8.20
CA SER A 51 10.61 1.70 -7.48
C SER A 51 11.71 0.99 -8.27
N VAL A 52 12.69 0.48 -7.54
CA VAL A 52 13.67 -0.49 -8.01
C VAL A 52 13.56 -1.74 -7.15
N PHE A 53 13.52 -2.89 -7.76
CA PHE A 53 13.39 -4.15 -7.04
C PHE A 53 14.20 -5.26 -7.67
N GLY A 54 14.56 -6.25 -6.86
CA GLY A 54 15.25 -7.44 -7.32
C GLY A 54 14.85 -8.67 -6.53
N MET A 55 15.08 -9.83 -7.17
CA MET A 55 14.84 -11.13 -6.61
C MET A 55 16.00 -12.05 -6.97
N LEU A 56 16.44 -12.84 -6.01
CA LEU A 56 17.39 -13.94 -6.18
C LEU A 56 16.75 -15.22 -5.66
N SER A 57 16.79 -16.28 -6.47
CA SER A 57 16.29 -17.60 -6.10
C SER A 57 17.37 -18.64 -6.40
N LEU A 58 17.74 -19.38 -5.37
CA LEU A 58 18.74 -20.46 -5.42
C LEU A 58 18.08 -21.77 -4.98
N GLY A 59 18.35 -22.84 -5.71
CA GLY A 59 17.87 -24.17 -5.39
C GLY A 59 18.96 -25.20 -5.59
N TYR A 60 19.13 -26.10 -4.62
CA TYR A 60 20.06 -27.17 -4.66
C TYR A 60 19.58 -28.39 -3.84
N HIS A 61 19.45 -29.56 -4.48
CA HIS A 61 19.10 -30.83 -3.83
C HIS A 61 17.95 -30.72 -2.78
N GLY A 62 16.80 -30.18 -3.18
CA GLY A 62 15.63 -30.02 -2.29
C GLY A 62 15.71 -28.86 -1.31
N LEU A 63 16.79 -28.08 -1.31
CA LEU A 63 16.92 -26.84 -0.57
C LEU A 63 16.68 -25.66 -1.51
N PHE A 64 15.84 -24.71 -1.07
CA PHE A 64 15.54 -23.49 -1.82
C PHE A 64 15.68 -22.29 -0.89
N VAL A 65 16.33 -21.25 -1.40
CA VAL A 65 16.48 -19.97 -0.69
C VAL A 65 16.13 -18.87 -1.67
N ASP A 66 15.20 -18.00 -1.24
CA ASP A 66 14.78 -16.85 -2.01
C ASP A 66 15.03 -15.58 -1.21
N GLY A 67 15.54 -14.57 -1.88
CA GLY A 67 15.72 -13.24 -1.34
C GLY A 67 15.11 -12.21 -2.26
N THR A 68 14.39 -11.22 -1.71
CA THR A 68 13.89 -10.09 -2.47
C THR A 68 14.28 -8.79 -1.80
N PHE A 69 14.45 -7.76 -2.60
CA PHE A 69 14.62 -6.39 -2.09
C PHE A 69 13.85 -5.42 -2.97
N ARG A 70 13.43 -4.33 -2.36
CA ARG A 70 12.79 -3.22 -3.06
C ARG A 70 13.11 -1.91 -2.35
N ASN A 71 13.35 -0.88 -3.16
CA ASN A 71 13.39 0.50 -2.70
C ASN A 71 12.35 1.31 -3.44
N ASP A 72 11.50 1.99 -2.70
CA ASP A 72 10.46 2.86 -3.24
C ASP A 72 10.78 4.32 -2.92
N TRP A 73 10.45 5.21 -3.85
CA TRP A 73 10.42 6.66 -3.69
C TRP A 73 8.99 7.14 -3.90
N SER A 74 8.39 7.76 -2.89
CA SER A 74 7.00 8.20 -2.94
C SER A 74 6.87 9.71 -2.76
N SER A 75 6.07 10.34 -3.62
CA SER A 75 5.74 11.76 -3.52
C SER A 75 4.83 12.11 -2.33
N SER A 76 4.20 11.12 -1.70
CA SER A 76 3.36 11.32 -0.51
C SER A 76 4.15 11.44 0.79
N LEU A 77 5.47 11.32 0.74
CA LEU A 77 6.37 11.45 1.87
C LEU A 77 7.26 12.69 1.72
N PRO A 78 7.75 13.28 2.83
CA PRO A 78 8.66 14.41 2.77
C PRO A 78 9.99 13.99 2.13
N LYS A 79 10.66 14.91 1.44
CA LYS A 79 11.93 14.64 0.72
C LYS A 79 12.98 13.91 1.57
N ALA A 80 13.04 14.19 2.86
CA ALA A 80 13.98 13.54 3.79
C ALA A 80 13.65 12.04 4.04
N ASN A 81 12.40 11.60 3.84
CA ASN A 81 11.92 10.26 4.13
C ASN A 81 11.17 9.62 2.95
N ASN A 82 11.29 10.18 1.74
CA ASN A 82 10.55 9.70 0.58
C ASN A 82 11.08 8.38 0.03
N SER A 83 12.33 8.04 0.32
CA SER A 83 12.97 6.78 -0.04
C SER A 83 12.92 5.80 1.11
N TYR A 84 12.42 4.60 0.85
CA TYR A 84 12.37 3.55 1.86
C TYR A 84 12.66 2.18 1.26
N PHE A 85 13.58 1.49 1.92
CA PHE A 85 14.06 0.16 1.54
C PHE A 85 13.38 -0.91 2.39
N TYR A 86 13.04 -2.02 1.74
CA TYR A 86 12.55 -3.21 2.41
C TYR A 86 12.97 -4.48 1.67
N ALA A 87 13.08 -5.57 2.42
CA ALA A 87 13.56 -6.83 1.90
C ALA A 87 12.82 -8.01 2.54
N SER A 88 12.85 -9.14 1.84
CA SER A 88 12.37 -10.40 2.38
C SER A 88 13.36 -11.52 2.10
N GLY A 89 13.30 -12.55 2.92
CA GLY A 89 14.01 -13.79 2.70
C GLY A 89 13.14 -14.99 3.05
N SER A 90 13.22 -16.04 2.27
CA SER A 90 12.59 -17.32 2.56
C SER A 90 13.55 -18.47 2.34
N ALA A 91 13.35 -19.53 3.10
CA ALA A 91 14.03 -20.80 2.91
C ALA A 91 13.02 -21.93 2.97
N SER A 92 13.21 -22.94 2.15
CA SER A 92 12.43 -24.16 2.21
C SER A 92 13.28 -25.40 1.94
N ALA A 93 12.91 -26.49 2.60
CA ALA A 93 13.59 -27.78 2.52
C ALA A 93 12.57 -28.87 2.19
N VAL A 94 12.76 -29.56 1.06
CA VAL A 94 11.98 -30.74 0.69
C VAL A 94 12.68 -31.95 1.33
N LEU A 95 12.20 -32.33 2.52
CA LEU A 95 12.84 -33.36 3.34
C LEU A 95 12.90 -34.74 2.64
N THR A 96 11.91 -35.05 1.83
CA THR A 96 11.86 -36.30 1.05
C THR A 96 12.81 -36.34 -0.13
N GLU A 97 13.36 -35.19 -0.55
CA GLU A 97 14.46 -35.13 -1.53
C GLU A 97 15.83 -35.16 -0.86
N ILE A 98 15.96 -34.43 0.27
CA ILE A 98 17.20 -34.38 1.05
C ILE A 98 17.49 -35.74 1.70
N PHE A 99 16.45 -36.40 2.19
CA PHE A 99 16.50 -37.70 2.85
C PHE A 99 15.57 -38.71 2.14
N PRO A 100 15.99 -39.34 1.03
CA PRO A 100 15.15 -40.25 0.25
C PRO A 100 14.59 -41.43 1.06
N LYS A 101 15.26 -41.80 2.15
CA LYS A 101 14.82 -42.87 3.06
C LYS A 101 13.52 -42.54 3.81
N LEU A 102 13.14 -41.26 3.91
CA LEU A 102 11.88 -40.84 4.49
C LEU A 102 10.69 -41.10 3.56
N LYS A 103 10.93 -41.20 2.26
CA LYS A 103 9.89 -41.41 1.26
C LYS A 103 9.39 -42.86 1.33
N SER A 104 8.10 -43.04 1.57
CA SER A 104 7.41 -44.33 1.59
C SER A 104 6.05 -44.23 0.94
N LYS A 105 5.36 -45.37 0.71
CA LYS A 105 3.97 -45.36 0.21
C LYS A 105 3.02 -44.59 1.14
N THR A 106 3.28 -44.62 2.44
CA THR A 106 2.47 -43.89 3.43
C THR A 106 2.88 -42.41 3.53
N PHE A 107 4.20 -42.12 3.43
CA PHE A 107 4.76 -40.79 3.58
C PHE A 107 5.43 -40.35 2.27
N SER A 108 4.65 -39.71 1.39
CA SER A 108 5.07 -39.47 0.00
C SER A 108 5.84 -38.17 -0.19
N PHE A 109 5.55 -37.14 0.62
CA PHE A 109 6.19 -35.83 0.50
C PHE A 109 6.22 -35.11 1.86
N ALA A 110 7.33 -34.44 2.13
CA ALA A 110 7.45 -33.53 3.26
C ALA A 110 8.29 -32.31 2.89
N LYS A 111 7.79 -31.13 3.20
CA LYS A 111 8.47 -29.86 2.98
C LYS A 111 8.31 -28.98 4.22
N LEU A 112 9.39 -28.36 4.66
CA LEU A 112 9.40 -27.28 5.64
C LEU A 112 9.70 -25.96 4.94
N ARG A 113 9.10 -24.89 5.39
CA ARG A 113 9.37 -23.53 4.90
C ARG A 113 9.37 -22.52 6.04
N GLY A 114 10.18 -21.49 5.88
CA GLY A 114 10.20 -20.34 6.78
C GLY A 114 10.47 -19.08 5.99
N SER A 115 9.86 -17.98 6.38
CA SER A 115 10.08 -16.69 5.76
C SER A 115 10.06 -15.55 6.76
N ILE A 116 10.79 -14.50 6.41
CA ILE A 116 10.74 -13.20 7.05
C ILE A 116 10.65 -12.13 5.97
N ALA A 117 9.69 -11.23 6.12
CA ALA A 117 9.50 -10.12 5.20
C ALA A 117 9.33 -8.82 5.97
N ARG A 118 9.98 -7.77 5.48
CA ARG A 118 9.70 -6.40 5.87
C ARG A 118 9.05 -5.71 4.68
N VAL A 119 7.92 -5.04 4.90
CA VAL A 119 7.18 -4.30 3.86
C VAL A 119 7.02 -2.86 4.32
N GLY A 120 7.34 -1.93 3.42
CA GLY A 120 7.10 -0.50 3.61
C GLY A 120 5.80 -0.09 2.91
N ASN A 121 5.05 0.79 3.56
CA ASN A 121 3.87 1.42 2.98
C ASN A 121 3.95 2.93 3.16
N ASP A 122 3.64 3.67 2.10
CA ASP A 122 3.66 5.12 2.13
C ASP A 122 2.33 5.69 2.65
N ALA A 123 2.34 6.97 2.96
CA ALA A 123 1.15 7.67 3.43
C ALA A 123 0.15 7.93 2.29
N GLY A 124 -1.11 8.14 2.67
CA GLY A 124 -2.13 8.67 1.77
C GLY A 124 -1.85 10.12 1.36
N PHE A 125 -2.73 10.63 0.49
CA PHE A 125 -2.66 12.04 0.06
C PHE A 125 -2.80 12.99 1.22
N ASP A 126 -2.28 14.21 1.00
CA ASP A 126 -2.53 15.38 1.84
C ASP A 126 -2.22 15.16 3.33
N ARG A 127 -1.10 14.47 3.61
CA ARG A 127 -0.67 14.18 4.99
C ARG A 127 0.53 15.03 5.46
N LEU A 128 1.10 15.86 4.59
CA LEU A 128 2.33 16.60 4.86
C LEU A 128 2.11 18.07 5.17
N ILE A 129 1.16 18.71 4.49
CA ILE A 129 0.97 20.17 4.50
C ILE A 129 -0.32 20.49 5.24
N ASN A 130 -0.23 21.34 6.28
CA ASN A 130 -1.42 21.87 6.93
C ASN A 130 -2.07 22.90 6.01
N SER A 131 -3.38 22.79 5.86
CA SER A 131 -4.20 23.71 5.07
C SER A 131 -5.02 24.62 5.98
N TYR A 132 -5.39 25.77 5.43
CA TYR A 132 -6.29 26.71 6.07
C TYR A 132 -7.45 26.99 5.13
N SER A 133 -8.66 26.75 5.61
CA SER A 133 -9.88 27.09 4.89
C SER A 133 -10.45 28.42 5.36
N TYR A 134 -10.97 29.19 4.43
CA TYR A 134 -11.68 30.41 4.76
C TYR A 134 -12.95 30.10 5.54
N GLY A 135 -13.08 30.65 6.75
CA GLY A 135 -14.21 30.40 7.64
C GLY A 135 -15.29 31.49 7.58
N GLY A 136 -15.05 32.56 6.83
CA GLY A 136 -15.99 33.69 6.73
C GLY A 136 -15.44 35.00 7.27
N LEU A 137 -16.34 35.94 7.52
CA LEU A 137 -16.03 37.21 8.15
C LEU A 137 -16.45 37.20 9.63
N PHE A 138 -15.53 37.49 10.52
CA PHE A 138 -15.82 37.77 11.91
C PHE A 138 -16.34 39.23 12.04
N ARG A 139 -17.53 39.40 12.60
CA ARG A 139 -18.22 40.72 12.74
C ARG A 139 -18.37 41.49 11.41
N ASN A 140 -18.53 40.78 10.28
CA ASN A 140 -18.65 41.31 8.92
C ASN A 140 -17.47 42.17 8.41
N ASP A 141 -16.33 42.15 9.10
CA ASP A 141 -15.22 43.03 8.78
C ASP A 141 -13.88 42.29 8.67
N MET A 142 -13.64 41.27 9.48
CA MET A 142 -12.36 40.57 9.57
C MET A 142 -12.44 39.16 9.04
N ALA A 143 -11.67 38.82 7.98
CA ALA A 143 -11.56 37.47 7.48
C ALA A 143 -10.88 36.57 8.52
N TRP A 144 -11.46 35.39 8.80
CA TRP A 144 -10.84 34.40 9.63
C TRP A 144 -10.61 33.08 8.84
N PHE A 145 -9.60 32.33 9.25
CA PHE A 145 -9.22 31.07 8.63
C PHE A 145 -9.19 29.97 9.67
N GLN A 146 -9.74 28.84 9.29
CA GLN A 146 -9.73 27.63 10.11
C GLN A 146 -8.63 26.71 9.62
N GLY A 147 -7.73 26.29 10.49
CA GLY A 147 -6.74 25.28 10.20
C GLY A 147 -7.32 23.86 10.28
N ASP A 148 -6.56 22.91 9.78
CA ASP A 148 -6.93 21.49 9.87
C ASP A 148 -7.16 21.07 11.33
N ALA A 149 -8.21 20.28 11.57
CA ALA A 149 -8.55 19.75 12.90
C ALA A 149 -7.44 18.83 13.46
N VAL A 150 -6.65 18.21 12.59
CA VAL A 150 -5.50 17.39 12.94
C VAL A 150 -4.25 17.98 12.29
N ARG A 151 -3.26 18.32 13.11
CA ARG A 151 -1.97 18.80 12.61
C ARG A 151 -1.23 17.69 11.86
N LYS A 152 -0.86 17.97 10.62
CA LYS A 152 -0.09 17.05 9.77
C LYS A 152 1.38 17.08 10.17
N ASN A 153 2.04 15.93 10.06
CA ASN A 153 3.44 15.77 10.45
C ASN A 153 4.37 16.01 9.26
N PRO A 154 5.18 17.09 9.24
CA PRO A 154 6.12 17.36 8.16
C PRO A 154 7.28 16.35 8.08
N ASN A 155 7.51 15.57 9.14
CA ASN A 155 8.54 14.54 9.24
C ASN A 155 7.95 13.12 9.13
N LEU A 156 6.86 12.98 8.40
CA LEU A 156 6.18 11.68 8.20
C LEU A 156 7.15 10.64 7.67
N LYS A 157 7.07 9.44 8.22
CA LYS A 157 7.86 8.27 7.80
C LYS A 157 6.94 7.21 7.21
N PRO A 158 7.46 6.34 6.33
CA PRO A 158 6.69 5.20 5.85
C PRO A 158 6.35 4.26 7.00
N GLU A 159 5.18 3.66 6.93
CA GLU A 159 4.78 2.58 7.80
C GLU A 159 5.58 1.33 7.46
N THR A 160 5.97 0.55 8.47
CA THR A 160 6.73 -0.68 8.28
C THR A 160 6.01 -1.84 8.95
N THR A 161 5.75 -2.88 8.17
CA THR A 161 5.21 -4.15 8.66
C THR A 161 6.27 -5.23 8.56
N ILE A 162 6.45 -6.02 9.62
CA ILE A 162 7.33 -7.18 9.63
C ILE A 162 6.45 -8.44 9.78
N SER A 163 6.57 -9.34 8.82
CA SER A 163 5.90 -10.64 8.82
C SER A 163 6.92 -11.74 8.99
N LYS A 164 6.57 -12.75 9.78
CA LYS A 164 7.36 -13.98 9.97
C LYS A 164 6.42 -15.16 9.84
N GLU A 165 6.80 -16.11 9.02
CA GLU A 165 6.00 -17.30 8.76
C GLU A 165 6.85 -18.55 8.88
N ILE A 166 6.25 -19.62 9.41
CA ILE A 166 6.79 -20.98 9.37
C ILE A 166 5.67 -21.91 8.92
N GLY A 167 5.98 -22.87 8.08
CA GLY A 167 5.00 -23.80 7.57
C GLY A 167 5.59 -25.16 7.25
N ALA A 168 4.75 -26.17 7.31
CA ALA A 168 5.06 -27.53 6.90
C ALA A 168 3.99 -28.02 5.93
N GLU A 169 4.40 -28.78 4.94
CA GLU A 169 3.52 -29.49 4.01
C GLU A 169 3.88 -30.97 4.05
N VAL A 170 2.88 -31.80 4.27
CA VAL A 170 3.03 -33.26 4.29
C VAL A 170 1.95 -33.85 3.39
N ARG A 171 2.36 -34.79 2.52
CA ARG A 171 1.40 -35.58 1.71
C ARG A 171 1.54 -37.03 2.07
N LEU A 172 0.43 -37.66 2.33
CA LEU A 172 0.34 -39.06 2.69
C LEU A 172 -0.39 -39.86 1.60
N LEU A 173 -0.14 -41.19 1.56
CA LEU A 173 -0.84 -42.12 0.69
C LEU A 173 -0.82 -41.71 -0.80
N ASP A 174 0.39 -41.38 -1.32
CA ASP A 174 0.59 -40.89 -2.69
C ASP A 174 -0.28 -39.64 -3.05
N GLY A 175 -0.48 -38.77 -2.06
CA GLY A 175 -1.20 -37.52 -2.23
C GLY A 175 -2.73 -37.62 -2.11
N ARG A 176 -3.24 -38.68 -1.52
CA ARG A 176 -4.68 -38.83 -1.22
C ARG A 176 -5.09 -38.09 0.06
N LEU A 177 -4.14 -37.71 0.88
CA LEU A 177 -4.27 -36.84 2.09
C LEU A 177 -3.12 -35.85 2.12
#